data_1fc4effe18402a94d08c4a7316045ef6
#
_entry.id   1fc4effe18402a94d08c4a7316045ef6
#
_cell.length_a   1.000
_cell.length_b   1.000
_cell.length_c   1.000
_cell.angle_alpha   90.00
_cell.angle_beta   90.00
_cell.angle_gamma   90.00
#
_symmetry.space_group_name_H-M   'P 1'
#
loop_
_entity.id
_entity.type
_entity.pdbx_description
1 polymer ?
#
loop_
_entity_poly.entity_id
_entity_poly.type
_entity_poly.pdbx_seq_one_letter_code
_entity_poly.pdbx_strand_id
1 'polypeptide(L)'
;YCKVIEERAFFSYQDKSHIAVIKGVDSNYLAVSRLDTAVYFGDWIDYEVKQTVVVGSGISSILSVGAYDFMESLKIFVPKPGEGYISNPENAFESVQALPIGIYKLTEEIDKKFVYGNLSLAQELLNYKPDQITGLELKVRNPEEIKEVQRDLKEKLGQAFKVQTREQLNSVFYKMLNTENIASYLVFTLVLI
;
A
#
# COMPACT_ATOMS: atom_id res chain seq x y z
N TYR A 1 0.05 17.77 4.73
CA TYR A 1 -0.31 16.75 3.74
C TYR A 1 0.94 16.03 3.24
N CYS A 2 0.74 14.84 2.73
CA CYS A 2 1.76 14.09 2.01
C CYS A 2 1.19 13.53 0.69
N LYS A 3 2.08 13.30 -0.28
CA LYS A 3 1.76 12.68 -1.56
C LYS A 3 1.90 11.17 -1.42
N VAL A 4 0.96 10.43 -2.01
CA VAL A 4 1.00 8.97 -2.00
C VAL A 4 0.70 8.38 -3.37
N ILE A 5 1.29 7.23 -3.64
CA ILE A 5 0.95 6.35 -4.74
C ILE A 5 0.63 4.99 -4.13
N GLU A 6 -0.57 4.48 -4.37
CA GLU A 6 -0.98 3.14 -3.96
C GLU A 6 -1.34 2.32 -5.18
N GLU A 7 -0.71 1.15 -5.35
CA GLU A 7 -0.98 0.23 -6.44
C GLU A 7 -0.85 -1.22 -5.98
N ARG A 8 -1.70 -2.10 -6.51
CA ARG A 8 -1.56 -3.54 -6.28
C ARG A 8 -0.38 -4.07 -7.05
N ALA A 9 0.49 -4.76 -6.36
CA ALA A 9 1.70 -5.31 -6.91
C ALA A 9 1.89 -6.78 -6.50
N PHE A 10 2.59 -7.51 -7.31
CA PHE A 10 3.06 -8.85 -7.02
C PHE A 10 4.49 -8.75 -6.48
N PHE A 11 4.69 -9.24 -5.29
CA PHE A 11 5.97 -9.27 -4.59
C PHE A 11 6.55 -10.66 -4.67
N SER A 12 7.81 -10.78 -5.03
CA SER A 12 8.52 -12.05 -5.10
C SER A 12 9.87 -11.95 -4.38
N TYR A 13 10.13 -12.92 -3.54
CA TYR A 13 11.38 -13.05 -2.82
C TYR A 13 11.77 -14.52 -2.75
N GLN A 14 12.93 -14.87 -3.32
CA GLN A 14 13.35 -16.26 -3.54
C GLN A 14 12.27 -17.05 -4.30
N ASP A 15 11.78 -18.13 -3.71
CA ASP A 15 10.73 -19.02 -4.24
C ASP A 15 9.30 -18.65 -3.78
N LYS A 16 9.16 -17.58 -2.97
CA LYS A 16 7.89 -17.14 -2.41
C LYS A 16 7.35 -15.91 -3.09
N SER A 17 6.03 -15.82 -3.10
CA SER A 17 5.35 -14.67 -3.70
C SER A 17 4.07 -14.30 -2.94
N HIS A 18 3.69 -13.03 -3.02
CA HIS A 18 2.50 -12.50 -2.39
C HIS A 18 1.96 -11.28 -3.14
N ILE A 19 0.63 -11.12 -3.18
CA ILE A 19 -0.01 -9.91 -3.72
C ILE A 19 -0.28 -8.95 -2.56
N ALA A 20 0.26 -7.75 -2.66
CA ALA A 20 0.08 -6.69 -1.67
C ALA A 20 -0.04 -5.33 -2.37
N VAL A 21 -0.07 -4.26 -1.62
CA VAL A 21 -0.09 -2.89 -2.13
C VAL A 21 1.27 -2.26 -1.90
N ILE A 22 1.93 -1.81 -2.98
CA ILE A 22 3.03 -0.88 -2.85
C ILE A 22 2.48 0.51 -2.56
N LYS A 23 2.96 1.13 -1.49
CA LYS A 23 2.61 2.49 -1.10
C LYS A 23 3.85 3.38 -1.14
N GLY A 24 4.00 4.09 -2.26
CA GLY A 24 5.03 5.11 -2.41
C GLY A 24 4.64 6.36 -1.65
N VAL A 25 5.55 6.89 -0.81
CA VAL A 25 5.29 8.04 0.05
C VAL A 25 6.39 9.08 -0.05
N ASP A 26 6.04 10.36 0.11
CA ASP A 26 7.00 11.45 0.16
C ASP A 26 7.56 11.66 1.59
N SER A 27 8.55 12.55 1.72
CA SER A 27 9.21 12.85 3.00
C SER A 27 8.28 13.47 4.06
N ASN A 28 7.11 13.99 3.67
CA ASN A 28 6.12 14.54 4.60
C ASN A 28 5.25 13.46 5.24
N TYR A 29 5.33 12.21 4.77
CA TYR A 29 4.45 11.13 5.21
C TYR A 29 4.49 10.90 6.72
N LEU A 30 5.66 10.95 7.34
CA LEU A 30 5.82 10.76 8.78
C LEU A 30 5.18 11.87 9.62
N ALA A 31 5.09 13.09 9.09
CA ALA A 31 4.38 14.18 9.76
C ALA A 31 2.85 13.93 9.81
N VAL A 32 2.33 13.14 8.87
CA VAL A 32 0.91 12.76 8.77
C VAL A 32 0.62 11.48 9.55
N SER A 33 1.38 10.41 9.33
CA SER A 33 1.06 9.05 9.79
C SER A 33 1.82 8.60 11.04
N ARG A 34 3.06 9.09 11.25
CA ARG A 34 3.99 8.63 12.29
C ARG A 34 4.25 7.12 12.28
N LEU A 35 4.26 6.52 11.09
CA LEU A 35 4.42 5.08 10.94
C LEU A 35 5.82 4.58 11.31
N ASP A 36 6.82 5.48 11.33
CA ASP A 36 8.16 5.22 11.83
C ASP A 36 8.18 4.61 13.23
N THR A 37 7.24 5.03 14.10
CA THR A 37 7.11 4.50 15.46
C THR A 37 6.64 3.05 15.53
N ALA A 38 6.11 2.51 14.43
CA ALA A 38 5.66 1.13 14.32
C ALA A 38 6.72 0.19 13.72
N VAL A 39 7.85 0.73 13.24
CA VAL A 39 9.00 -0.08 12.80
C VAL A 39 9.62 -0.71 14.02
N TYR A 40 9.58 -2.05 14.11
CA TYR A 40 10.11 -2.79 15.24
C TYR A 40 11.45 -3.47 14.95
N PHE A 41 11.82 -3.56 13.66
CA PHE A 41 13.11 -4.08 13.23
C PHE A 41 13.61 -3.30 12.01
N GLY A 42 14.88 -2.89 12.02
CA GLY A 42 15.48 -2.07 10.98
C GLY A 42 15.07 -0.60 11.06
N ASP A 43 15.04 0.08 9.93
CA ASP A 43 14.82 1.52 9.82
C ASP A 43 13.61 1.86 8.93
N TRP A 44 13.13 3.10 9.05
CA TRP A 44 12.17 3.67 8.11
C TRP A 44 12.87 4.02 6.78
N ILE A 45 12.07 4.28 5.73
CA ILE A 45 12.54 4.63 4.39
C ILE A 45 13.55 5.77 4.45
N ASP A 46 14.70 5.57 3.82
CA ASP A 46 15.62 6.64 3.49
C ASP A 46 15.18 7.27 2.15
N TYR A 47 14.75 8.52 2.20
CA TYR A 47 14.26 9.23 1.01
C TYR A 47 15.36 9.59 0.01
N GLU A 48 16.62 9.51 0.39
CA GLU A 48 17.76 9.71 -0.50
C GLU A 48 18.11 8.41 -1.26
N VAL A 49 17.76 7.25 -0.70
CA VAL A 49 18.01 5.93 -1.31
C VAL A 49 16.71 5.42 -1.94
N LYS A 50 16.64 5.50 -3.26
CA LYS A 50 15.40 5.26 -4.00
C LYS A 50 14.83 3.83 -3.85
N GLN A 51 15.68 2.83 -3.81
CA GLN A 51 15.29 1.41 -3.91
C GLN A 51 15.20 0.72 -2.54
N THR A 52 14.76 1.45 -1.52
CA THR A 52 14.51 0.90 -0.18
C THR A 52 13.03 0.81 0.13
N VAL A 53 12.64 -0.23 0.87
CA VAL A 53 11.26 -0.47 1.28
C VAL A 53 11.17 -0.91 2.74
N VAL A 54 10.01 -0.64 3.34
CA VAL A 54 9.64 -1.10 4.68
C VAL A 54 8.43 -2.02 4.55
N VAL A 55 8.54 -3.23 5.05
CA VAL A 55 7.60 -4.33 4.83
C VAL A 55 6.76 -4.57 6.08
N GLY A 56 5.47 -4.83 5.92
CA GLY A 56 4.63 -5.25 7.04
C GLY A 56 5.03 -6.63 7.58
N SER A 57 4.92 -6.84 8.89
CA SER A 57 5.32 -8.09 9.56
C SER A 57 4.62 -9.32 8.99
N GLY A 58 3.35 -9.16 8.55
CA GLY A 58 2.60 -10.22 7.90
C GLY A 58 3.16 -10.62 6.54
N ILE A 59 3.54 -9.64 5.71
CA ILE A 59 4.18 -9.86 4.40
C ILE A 59 5.58 -10.45 4.60
N SER A 60 6.35 -9.92 5.54
CA SER A 60 7.68 -10.44 5.91
C SER A 60 7.62 -11.93 6.26
N SER A 61 6.63 -12.33 7.06
CA SER A 61 6.42 -13.74 7.44
C SER A 61 6.03 -14.61 6.24
N ILE A 62 5.14 -14.15 5.36
CA ILE A 62 4.68 -14.88 4.18
C ILE A 62 5.84 -15.12 3.20
N LEU A 63 6.60 -14.07 2.93
CA LEU A 63 7.72 -14.13 1.99
C LEU A 63 9.01 -14.66 2.61
N SER A 64 9.09 -14.75 3.94
CA SER A 64 10.32 -15.01 4.70
C SER A 64 11.42 -13.99 4.40
N VAL A 65 11.03 -12.74 4.17
CA VAL A 65 11.94 -11.63 3.89
C VAL A 65 12.33 -10.92 5.18
N GLY A 66 13.62 -10.76 5.40
CA GLY A 66 14.20 -9.98 6.49
C GLY A 66 14.54 -8.56 6.05
N ALA A 67 14.89 -7.68 7.00
CA ALA A 67 15.51 -6.41 6.68
C ALA A 67 17.02 -6.58 6.52
N TYR A 68 17.61 -5.77 5.63
CA TYR A 68 19.06 -5.77 5.31
C TYR A 68 19.59 -7.10 4.75
N ASP A 69 18.74 -7.85 4.04
CA ASP A 69 19.25 -8.96 3.25
C ASP A 69 19.82 -8.43 1.92
N PHE A 70 21.13 -8.30 1.88
CA PHE A 70 21.85 -7.82 0.69
C PHE A 70 22.15 -8.93 -0.32
N MET A 71 21.86 -10.18 -0.01
CA MET A 71 22.10 -11.31 -0.90
C MET A 71 20.99 -11.48 -1.92
N GLU A 72 19.77 -11.10 -1.53
CA GLU A 72 18.56 -11.21 -2.35
C GLU A 72 17.75 -9.92 -2.31
N SER A 73 17.19 -9.53 -3.44
CA SER A 73 16.32 -8.35 -3.55
C SER A 73 14.85 -8.75 -3.57
N LEU A 74 14.01 -7.96 -2.94
CA LEU A 74 12.57 -8.06 -3.09
C LEU A 74 12.19 -7.53 -4.48
N LYS A 75 11.65 -8.40 -5.34
CA LYS A 75 11.17 -8.05 -6.68
C LYS A 75 9.71 -7.63 -6.60
N ILE A 76 9.38 -6.50 -7.21
CA ILE A 76 8.04 -5.91 -7.21
C ILE A 76 7.59 -5.78 -8.65
N PHE A 77 6.44 -6.36 -8.99
CA PHE A 77 5.89 -6.37 -10.34
C PHE A 77 4.50 -5.73 -10.36
N VAL A 78 4.24 -4.92 -11.38
CA VAL A 78 2.90 -4.41 -11.68
C VAL A 78 2.55 -4.71 -13.13
N PRO A 79 1.29 -5.03 -13.46
CA PRO A 79 0.88 -5.19 -14.83
C PRO A 79 1.05 -3.89 -15.60
N LYS A 80 1.59 -3.97 -16.81
CA LYS A 80 1.60 -2.80 -17.71
C LYS A 80 0.18 -2.44 -18.10
N PRO A 81 -0.22 -1.17 -17.99
CA PRO A 81 -1.48 -0.73 -18.56
C PRO A 81 -1.42 -0.87 -20.08
N GLY A 82 -2.35 -1.61 -20.67
CA GLY A 82 -2.40 -1.80 -22.11
C GLY A 82 -3.65 -2.52 -22.55
N GLU A 83 -4.19 -2.08 -23.70
CA GLU A 83 -5.21 -2.80 -24.46
C GLU A 83 -4.49 -3.59 -25.55
N GLY A 84 -4.50 -4.91 -25.50
CA GLY A 84 -3.97 -5.71 -26.59
C GLY A 84 -3.52 -7.13 -26.19
N TYR A 85 -3.23 -7.92 -27.21
CA TYR A 85 -2.73 -9.29 -27.07
C TYR A 85 -1.28 -9.23 -26.59
N ILE A 86 -1.00 -9.74 -25.39
CA ILE A 86 0.35 -9.84 -24.86
C ILE A 86 1.02 -11.02 -25.55
N SER A 87 1.82 -10.75 -26.54
CA SER A 87 2.53 -11.78 -27.33
C SER A 87 3.71 -12.41 -26.57
N ASN A 88 4.24 -11.71 -25.57
CA ASN A 88 5.31 -12.21 -24.71
C ASN A 88 4.99 -11.88 -23.23
N PRO A 89 4.77 -12.90 -22.35
CA PRO A 89 4.46 -12.69 -20.94
C PRO A 89 5.50 -11.86 -20.18
N GLU A 90 6.77 -11.91 -20.57
CA GLU A 90 7.85 -11.13 -19.96
C GLU A 90 7.66 -9.62 -20.12
N ASN A 91 6.99 -9.20 -21.19
CA ASN A 91 6.69 -7.79 -21.46
C ASN A 91 5.39 -7.30 -20.82
N ALA A 92 4.67 -8.17 -20.12
CA ALA A 92 3.38 -7.85 -19.49
C ALA A 92 3.49 -7.04 -18.20
N PHE A 93 4.69 -6.98 -17.62
CA PHE A 93 4.91 -6.39 -16.32
C PHE A 93 6.01 -5.34 -16.36
N GLU A 94 5.85 -4.27 -15.57
CA GLU A 94 6.97 -3.46 -15.10
C GLU A 94 7.47 -4.04 -13.80
N SER A 95 8.77 -3.92 -13.54
CA SER A 95 9.35 -4.44 -12.31
C SER A 95 10.47 -3.57 -11.79
N VAL A 96 10.59 -3.52 -10.47
CA VAL A 96 11.73 -2.93 -9.76
C VAL A 96 12.24 -3.92 -8.72
N GLN A 97 13.51 -3.77 -8.36
CA GLN A 97 14.12 -4.47 -7.24
C GLN A 97 14.28 -3.50 -6.09
N ALA A 98 13.95 -3.92 -4.88
CA ALA A 98 14.06 -3.10 -3.70
C ALA A 98 14.72 -3.87 -2.55
N LEU A 99 15.45 -3.15 -1.70
CA LEU A 99 16.05 -3.67 -0.49
C LEU A 99 15.08 -3.40 0.68
N PRO A 100 14.57 -4.43 1.36
CA PRO A 100 13.87 -4.25 2.61
C PRO A 100 14.85 -3.77 3.69
N ILE A 101 14.61 -2.58 4.25
CA ILE A 101 15.46 -2.00 5.31
C ILE A 101 14.77 -1.96 6.65
N GLY A 102 13.46 -2.25 6.71
CA GLY A 102 12.72 -2.28 7.95
C GLY A 102 11.46 -3.13 7.86
N ILE A 103 11.01 -3.56 9.03
CA ILE A 103 9.77 -4.31 9.21
C ILE A 103 8.91 -3.57 10.23
N TYR A 104 7.68 -3.21 9.86
CA TYR A 104 6.73 -2.56 10.75
C TYR A 104 5.65 -3.53 11.23
N LYS A 105 5.04 -3.22 12.38
CA LYS A 105 3.93 -3.98 12.96
C LYS A 105 2.87 -3.04 13.52
N LEU A 106 1.66 -3.12 12.99
CA LEU A 106 0.48 -2.35 13.41
C LEU A 106 -0.69 -3.25 13.76
N THR A 107 -1.35 -3.77 12.72
CA THR A 107 -2.45 -4.71 12.81
C THR A 107 -2.24 -5.79 11.75
N GLU A 108 -2.73 -7.00 12.02
CA GLU A 108 -2.55 -8.14 11.11
C GLU A 108 -2.98 -7.81 9.67
N GLU A 109 -4.03 -7.04 9.53
CA GLU A 109 -4.60 -6.62 8.26
C GLU A 109 -3.69 -5.65 7.50
N ILE A 110 -3.20 -4.60 8.15
CA ILE A 110 -2.30 -3.61 7.56
C ILE A 110 -0.95 -4.25 7.26
N ASP A 111 -0.47 -5.11 8.15
CA ASP A 111 0.81 -5.81 8.06
C ASP A 111 0.88 -6.79 6.88
N LYS A 112 -0.28 -7.32 6.44
CA LYS A 112 -0.40 -8.17 5.25
C LYS A 112 -0.73 -7.41 3.97
N LYS A 113 -1.04 -6.11 4.08
CA LYS A 113 -1.55 -5.32 2.95
C LYS A 113 -0.50 -4.43 2.31
N PHE A 114 0.35 -3.75 3.09
CA PHE A 114 1.20 -2.69 2.56
C PHE A 114 2.70 -3.00 2.65
N VAL A 115 3.39 -2.62 1.57
CA VAL A 115 4.83 -2.39 1.53
C VAL A 115 5.05 -0.92 1.24
N TYR A 116 5.78 -0.22 2.11
CA TYR A 116 6.07 1.20 1.95
C TYR A 116 7.39 1.39 1.23
N GLY A 117 7.41 2.30 0.28
CA GLY A 117 8.60 2.70 -0.46
C GLY A 117 8.64 4.20 -0.69
N ASN A 118 9.76 4.68 -1.20
CA ASN A 118 9.90 6.06 -1.62
C ASN A 118 8.90 6.37 -2.77
N LEU A 119 8.34 7.58 -2.81
CA LEU A 119 7.41 8.00 -3.87
C LEU A 119 8.01 7.81 -5.26
N SER A 120 9.31 8.11 -5.42
CA SER A 120 10.03 7.96 -6.69
C SER A 120 10.18 6.50 -7.14
N LEU A 121 10.26 5.54 -6.22
CA LEU A 121 10.27 4.12 -6.54
C LEU A 121 8.92 3.68 -7.13
N ALA A 122 7.82 4.12 -6.53
CA ALA A 122 6.48 3.83 -7.05
C ALA A 122 6.22 4.51 -8.39
N GLN A 123 6.71 5.74 -8.59
CA GLN A 123 6.63 6.43 -9.88
C GLN A 123 7.41 5.69 -10.98
N GLU A 124 8.60 5.20 -10.67
CA GLU A 124 9.40 4.39 -11.62
C GLU A 124 8.66 3.10 -11.97
N LEU A 125 8.18 2.36 -10.97
CA LEU A 125 7.47 1.10 -11.15
C LEU A 125 6.22 1.24 -12.03
N LEU A 126 5.52 2.38 -11.93
CA LEU A 126 4.30 2.66 -12.70
C LEU A 126 4.54 3.48 -13.97
N ASN A 127 5.78 3.80 -14.26
CA ASN A 127 6.15 4.70 -15.36
C ASN A 127 5.41 6.06 -15.29
N TYR A 128 5.27 6.59 -14.08
CA TYR A 128 4.63 7.87 -13.79
C TYR A 128 5.61 9.02 -13.94
N LYS A 129 5.07 10.18 -14.35
CA LYS A 129 5.84 11.44 -14.30
C LYS A 129 6.04 11.87 -12.84
N PRO A 130 7.04 12.74 -12.54
CA PRO A 130 7.34 13.17 -11.17
C PRO A 130 6.19 13.89 -10.44
N ASP A 131 5.22 14.43 -11.17
CA ASP A 131 4.03 15.10 -10.64
C ASP A 131 2.80 14.21 -10.52
N GLN A 132 2.85 12.99 -11.07
CA GLN A 132 1.75 12.03 -10.99
C GLN A 132 1.73 11.31 -9.65
N ILE A 133 0.55 11.30 -9.03
CA ILE A 133 0.25 10.63 -7.77
C ILE A 133 -1.14 10.00 -7.83
N THR A 134 -1.43 9.04 -6.96
CA THR A 134 -2.77 8.46 -6.85
C THR A 134 -3.59 9.12 -5.74
N GLY A 135 -2.97 9.78 -4.79
CA GLY A 135 -3.67 10.42 -3.69
C GLY A 135 -2.87 11.40 -2.86
N LEU A 136 -3.60 12.12 -2.04
CA LEU A 136 -3.05 12.99 -1.00
C LEU A 136 -3.61 12.54 0.36
N GLU A 137 -2.75 12.39 1.34
CA GLU A 137 -3.16 12.18 2.72
C GLU A 137 -3.00 13.47 3.52
N LEU A 138 -4.03 13.82 4.26
CA LEU A 138 -4.10 15.05 5.04
C LEU A 138 -4.29 14.72 6.52
N LYS A 139 -3.57 15.40 7.36
CA LYS A 139 -3.78 15.40 8.81
C LYS A 139 -4.46 16.69 9.21
N VAL A 140 -5.66 16.58 9.77
CA VAL A 140 -6.39 17.70 10.35
C VAL A 140 -5.81 17.98 11.73
N ARG A 141 -5.60 19.26 12.08
CA ARG A 141 -5.03 19.63 13.38
C ARG A 141 -5.95 19.28 14.54
N ASN A 142 -7.24 19.58 14.37
CA ASN A 142 -8.29 19.27 15.35
C ASN A 142 -9.14 18.09 14.83
N PRO A 143 -9.11 16.91 15.45
CA PRO A 143 -9.91 15.76 15.03
C PRO A 143 -11.42 16.02 14.98
N GLU A 144 -11.94 16.95 15.78
CA GLU A 144 -13.37 17.28 15.79
C GLU A 144 -13.82 17.97 14.49
N GLU A 145 -12.91 18.63 13.79
CA GLU A 145 -13.18 19.35 12.54
C GLU A 145 -13.11 18.45 11.28
N ILE A 146 -12.77 17.17 11.40
CA ILE A 146 -12.58 16.27 10.25
C ILE A 146 -13.79 16.27 9.31
N LYS A 147 -15.01 16.23 9.84
CA LYS A 147 -16.23 16.19 9.04
C LYS A 147 -16.48 17.51 8.29
N GLU A 148 -16.19 18.62 8.92
CA GLU A 148 -16.28 19.95 8.32
C GLU A 148 -15.26 20.14 7.21
N VAL A 149 -13.99 19.84 7.49
CA VAL A 149 -12.92 19.87 6.49
C VAL A 149 -13.23 18.95 5.32
N GLN A 150 -13.78 17.76 5.57
CA GLN A 150 -14.19 16.84 4.50
C GLN A 150 -15.27 17.45 3.61
N ARG A 151 -16.29 18.07 4.21
CA ARG A 151 -17.38 18.74 3.47
C ARG A 151 -16.83 19.85 2.59
N ASP A 152 -15.99 20.72 3.15
CA ASP A 152 -15.41 21.86 2.46
C ASP A 152 -14.49 21.42 1.30
N LEU A 153 -13.72 20.34 1.51
CA LEU A 153 -12.92 19.76 0.45
C LEU A 153 -13.77 19.17 -0.68
N LYS A 154 -14.86 18.46 -0.35
CA LYS A 154 -15.80 17.94 -1.37
C LYS A 154 -16.45 19.04 -2.18
N GLU A 155 -16.84 20.13 -1.53
CA GLU A 155 -17.44 21.28 -2.21
C GLU A 155 -16.45 21.96 -3.15
N LYS A 156 -15.21 22.19 -2.70
CA LYS A 156 -14.18 22.86 -3.49
C LYS A 156 -13.62 22.00 -4.63
N LEU A 157 -13.46 20.70 -4.42
CA LEU A 157 -12.86 19.79 -5.41
C LEU A 157 -13.89 19.18 -6.37
N GLY A 158 -15.17 19.25 -6.02
CA GLY A 158 -16.26 18.68 -6.82
C GLY A 158 -16.20 17.15 -6.92
N GLN A 159 -16.84 16.61 -7.96
CA GLN A 159 -16.97 15.16 -8.16
C GLN A 159 -15.72 14.49 -8.78
N ALA A 160 -14.76 15.27 -9.23
CA ALA A 160 -13.53 14.76 -9.85
C ALA A 160 -12.61 14.04 -8.84
N PHE A 161 -12.77 14.34 -7.54
CA PHE A 161 -11.95 13.77 -6.48
C PHE A 161 -12.79 13.06 -5.43
N LYS A 162 -12.30 11.91 -4.98
CA LYS A 162 -12.90 11.15 -3.89
C LYS A 162 -12.28 11.56 -2.56
N VAL A 163 -13.03 12.31 -1.74
CA VAL A 163 -12.59 12.73 -0.41
C VAL A 163 -13.18 11.81 0.65
N GLN A 164 -12.34 11.06 1.36
CA GLN A 164 -12.73 10.08 2.37
C GLN A 164 -11.99 10.31 3.67
N THR A 165 -12.67 10.07 4.79
CA THR A 165 -12.02 9.98 6.09
C THR A 165 -11.42 8.58 6.29
N ARG A 166 -10.49 8.46 7.26
CA ARG A 166 -9.92 7.17 7.65
C ARG A 166 -10.99 6.17 8.10
N GLU A 167 -12.02 6.64 8.82
CA GLU A 167 -13.14 5.80 9.24
C GLU A 167 -13.92 5.24 8.04
N GLN A 168 -14.14 6.07 7.02
CA GLN A 168 -14.83 5.64 5.81
C GLN A 168 -14.01 4.63 5.01
N LEU A 169 -12.71 4.81 4.90
CA LEU A 169 -11.81 3.83 4.28
C LEU A 169 -11.88 2.49 5.02
N ASN A 170 -11.81 2.51 6.33
CA ASN A 170 -11.93 1.32 7.15
C ASN A 170 -13.33 0.68 7.07
N SER A 171 -14.41 1.49 7.02
CA SER A 171 -15.78 0.97 6.96
C SER A 171 -16.10 0.22 5.68
N VAL A 172 -15.54 0.64 4.56
CA VAL A 172 -15.65 -0.09 3.28
C VAL A 172 -15.00 -1.47 3.40
N PHE A 173 -13.88 -1.54 4.06
CA PHE A 173 -13.17 -2.77 4.34
C PHE A 173 -13.96 -3.69 5.30
N TYR A 174 -14.46 -3.18 6.42
CA TYR A 174 -15.31 -3.95 7.34
C TYR A 174 -16.61 -4.45 6.70
N LYS A 175 -17.21 -3.67 5.79
CA LYS A 175 -18.38 -4.13 5.03
C LYS A 175 -18.04 -5.28 4.10
N MET A 176 -16.88 -5.25 3.46
CA MET A 176 -16.40 -6.33 2.60
C MET A 176 -16.17 -7.61 3.40
N LEU A 177 -15.48 -7.53 4.54
CA LEU A 177 -15.28 -8.68 5.44
C LEU A 177 -16.58 -9.24 6.00
N ASN A 178 -17.53 -8.38 6.39
CA ASN A 178 -18.84 -8.82 6.88
C ASN A 178 -19.65 -9.57 5.81
N THR A 179 -19.54 -9.17 4.55
CA THR A 179 -20.22 -9.85 3.45
C THR A 179 -19.66 -11.26 3.23
N GLU A 180 -18.35 -11.43 3.34
CA GLU A 180 -17.71 -12.75 3.27
C GLU A 180 -18.08 -13.63 4.46
N ASN A 181 -18.14 -13.08 5.67
CA ASN A 181 -18.57 -13.80 6.86
C ASN A 181 -20.05 -14.24 6.77
N ILE A 182 -20.95 -13.36 6.31
CA ILE A 182 -22.36 -13.70 6.13
C ILE A 182 -22.53 -14.81 5.09
N ALA A 183 -21.80 -14.75 3.98
CA ALA A 183 -21.81 -15.81 2.98
C ALA A 183 -21.33 -17.15 3.55
N SER A 184 -20.28 -17.15 4.36
CA SER A 184 -19.78 -18.36 5.04
C SER A 184 -20.80 -18.92 6.05
N TYR A 185 -21.45 -18.07 6.86
CA TYR A 185 -22.50 -18.50 7.78
C TYR A 185 -23.71 -19.09 7.05
N LEU A 186 -24.11 -18.52 5.90
CA LEU A 186 -25.18 -19.05 5.06
C LEU A 186 -24.85 -20.45 4.52
N VAL A 187 -23.61 -20.65 4.05
CA VAL A 187 -23.15 -21.95 3.56
C VAL A 187 -23.12 -22.97 4.70
N PHE A 188 -22.60 -22.63 5.87
CA PHE A 188 -22.59 -23.52 7.04
C PHE A 188 -24.01 -23.89 7.50
N THR A 189 -24.93 -22.93 7.49
CA THR A 189 -26.34 -23.21 7.87
C THR A 189 -27.01 -24.16 6.87
N LEU A 190 -26.71 -24.00 5.57
CA LEU A 190 -27.28 -24.86 4.51
C LEU A 190 -26.71 -26.27 4.54
N VAL A 191 -25.49 -26.47 5.02
CA VAL A 191 -24.83 -27.79 5.13
C VAL A 191 -25.27 -28.54 6.40
N LEU A 192 -25.78 -27.81 7.43
CA LEU A 192 -26.22 -28.42 8.70
C LEU A 192 -27.72 -28.74 8.74
N ILE A 193 -28.49 -28.44 7.69
CA ILE A 193 -29.89 -28.84 7.48
C ILE A 193 -29.95 -30.05 6.55
#